data_fd886ba666fb202f8b984c55d06e6723
#
_entry.id   fd886ba666fb202f8b984c55d06e6723
#
_cell.length_a   1.000
_cell.length_b   1.000
_cell.length_c   1.000
_cell.angle_alpha   90.00
_cell.angle_beta   90.00
_cell.angle_gamma   90.00
#
_symmetry.space_group_name_H-M   'P 1'
#
loop_
_entity.id
_entity.type
_entity.pdbx_description
1 polymer ?
#
loop_
_entity_poly.entity_id
_entity_poly.type
_entity_poly.pdbx_seq_one_letter_code
_entity_poly.pdbx_strand_id
1 'polypeptide(L)'
;DLSSELDKLKKLQNATVHMEFKPDASAPRFYNLFSVSSDTKENEYFTMSVLDNTALIEGRGANGEQFYDKYTDAPLKVRPGQWNSVTFTVEQPTAELPHGRVRLYVNGVLSRTSLKSGNFIKDMPDVNQAQLGATKRGNKTVWASNLQVRNLTVYDRALSPDEVQTRSQ
;
A
#
# COMPACT_ATOMS: atom_id res chain seq x y z
N ASP A 1 10.92 8.64 -7.52
CA ASP A 1 9.89 9.65 -7.20
C ASP A 1 8.75 9.55 -8.21
N LEU A 2 7.52 9.37 -7.72
CA LEU A 2 6.31 9.20 -8.54
C LEU A 2 5.32 10.36 -8.37
N SER A 3 5.77 11.48 -7.82
CA SER A 3 4.88 12.60 -7.48
C SER A 3 4.18 13.21 -8.70
N SER A 4 4.73 13.05 -9.91
CA SER A 4 4.08 13.47 -11.16
C SER A 4 2.78 12.70 -11.47
N GLU A 5 2.58 11.52 -10.87
CA GLU A 5 1.38 10.69 -11.06
C GLU A 5 0.30 10.96 -10.01
N LEU A 6 0.57 11.84 -9.04
CA LEU A 6 -0.26 12.02 -7.86
C LEU A 6 -1.67 12.49 -8.18
N ASP A 7 -1.82 13.39 -9.17
CA ASP A 7 -3.15 13.89 -9.56
C ASP A 7 -4.06 12.76 -10.04
N LYS A 8 -3.51 11.77 -10.75
CA LYS A 8 -4.24 10.58 -11.18
C LYS A 8 -4.60 9.71 -9.98
N LEU A 9 -3.66 9.51 -9.06
CA LEU A 9 -3.88 8.69 -7.87
C LEU A 9 -4.99 9.27 -6.98
N LYS A 10 -5.06 10.58 -6.84
CA LYS A 10 -6.09 11.27 -6.05
C LYS A 10 -7.50 11.14 -6.61
N LYS A 11 -7.65 10.78 -7.87
CA LYS A 11 -8.97 10.61 -8.52
C LYS A 11 -9.52 9.20 -8.42
N LEU A 12 -8.70 8.24 -7.97
CA LEU A 12 -9.12 6.84 -7.90
C LEU A 12 -10.18 6.63 -6.82
N GLN A 13 -11.24 5.91 -7.19
CA GLN A 13 -12.30 5.46 -6.29
C GLN A 13 -12.01 4.02 -5.85
N ASN A 14 -12.48 3.02 -6.61
CA ASN A 14 -12.00 1.67 -6.48
C ASN A 14 -10.62 1.58 -7.16
N ALA A 15 -9.72 0.84 -6.57
CA ALA A 15 -8.37 0.74 -7.11
C ALA A 15 -7.66 -0.55 -6.70
N THR A 16 -6.60 -0.84 -7.43
CA THR A 16 -5.63 -1.88 -7.06
C THR A 16 -4.24 -1.30 -7.24
N VAL A 17 -3.38 -1.53 -6.25
CA VAL A 17 -1.94 -1.26 -6.34
C VAL A 17 -1.22 -2.59 -6.26
N HIS A 18 -0.51 -2.93 -7.32
CA HIS A 18 0.24 -4.19 -7.43
C HIS A 18 1.73 -3.88 -7.63
N MET A 19 2.58 -4.48 -6.82
CA MET A 19 4.01 -4.26 -6.88
C MET A 19 4.78 -5.59 -6.83
N GLU A 20 5.74 -5.73 -7.75
CA GLU A 20 6.70 -6.83 -7.75
C GLU A 20 8.07 -6.29 -7.35
N PHE A 21 8.66 -6.90 -6.33
CA PHE A 21 9.90 -6.40 -5.73
C PHE A 21 10.75 -7.54 -5.18
N LYS A 22 12.03 -7.25 -5.04
CA LYS A 22 13.01 -8.14 -4.41
C LYS A 22 13.72 -7.36 -3.33
N PRO A 23 13.42 -7.63 -2.04
CA PRO A 23 14.13 -6.96 -0.95
C PRO A 23 15.53 -7.51 -0.83
N ASP A 24 16.49 -6.67 -0.42
CA ASP A 24 17.80 -7.14 -0.03
C ASP A 24 17.68 -8.14 1.12
N ALA A 25 18.49 -9.20 1.13
CA ALA A 25 18.49 -10.19 2.21
C ALA A 25 18.84 -9.55 3.57
N SER A 26 19.56 -8.41 3.56
CA SER A 26 19.91 -7.62 4.75
C SER A 26 18.96 -6.43 4.98
N ALA A 27 17.76 -6.45 4.39
CA ALA A 27 16.79 -5.35 4.55
C ALA A 27 16.50 -5.09 6.04
N PRO A 28 16.25 -3.82 6.42
CA PRO A 28 15.90 -3.51 7.80
C PRO A 28 14.59 -4.20 8.21
N ARG A 29 14.38 -4.29 9.51
CA ARG A 29 13.18 -4.91 10.07
C ARG A 29 11.88 -4.31 9.53
N PHE A 30 11.85 -2.99 9.36
CA PHE A 30 10.71 -2.25 8.80
C PHE A 30 11.19 -1.45 7.59
N TYR A 31 10.50 -1.61 6.47
CA TYR A 31 10.77 -0.82 5.27
C TYR A 31 9.51 -0.61 4.44
N ASN A 32 9.56 0.41 3.61
CA ASN A 32 8.44 0.82 2.77
C ASN A 32 8.58 0.27 1.36
N LEU A 33 7.45 -0.10 0.75
CA LEU A 33 7.37 -0.51 -0.65
C LEU A 33 6.91 0.65 -1.52
N PHE A 34 5.71 1.13 -1.28
CA PHE A 34 5.08 2.23 -1.98
C PHE A 34 4.41 3.15 -0.98
N SER A 35 4.54 4.46 -1.18
CA SER A 35 3.90 5.44 -0.31
C SER A 35 3.39 6.64 -1.07
N VAL A 36 2.30 7.20 -0.55
CA VAL A 36 1.81 8.53 -0.87
C VAL A 36 1.74 9.29 0.44
N SER A 37 2.33 10.47 0.50
CA SER A 37 2.52 11.17 1.78
C SER A 37 2.55 12.68 1.59
N SER A 38 2.70 13.41 2.70
CA SER A 38 2.78 14.86 2.72
C SER A 38 4.14 15.31 3.27
N ASP A 39 4.75 16.29 2.62
CA ASP A 39 5.97 16.92 3.11
C ASP A 39 5.70 17.95 4.23
N THR A 40 4.43 18.27 4.48
CA THR A 40 4.01 19.21 5.52
C THR A 40 3.20 18.57 6.65
N LYS A 41 2.59 17.40 6.40
CA LYS A 41 1.74 16.68 7.36
C LYS A 41 2.32 15.31 7.67
N GLU A 42 2.99 15.19 8.78
CA GLU A 42 3.72 13.98 9.18
C GLU A 42 2.84 12.74 9.28
N ASN A 43 1.58 12.90 9.68
CA ASN A 43 0.66 11.79 9.93
C ASN A 43 -0.48 11.68 8.90
N GLU A 44 -0.25 12.10 7.67
CA GLU A 44 -1.18 11.91 6.57
C GLU A 44 -0.46 11.17 5.44
N TYR A 45 -0.80 9.90 5.25
CA TYR A 45 -0.13 9.06 4.25
C TYR A 45 -0.85 7.74 4.00
N PHE A 46 -0.58 7.16 2.84
CA PHE A 46 -0.84 5.75 2.51
C PHE A 46 0.49 5.05 2.32
N THR A 47 0.68 3.89 2.97
CA THR A 47 1.89 3.09 2.81
C THR A 47 1.58 1.61 2.65
N MET A 48 2.29 0.98 1.72
CA MET A 48 2.48 -0.47 1.65
C MET A 48 3.88 -0.76 2.19
N SER A 49 3.98 -1.58 3.22
CA SER A 49 5.21 -1.75 3.99
C SER A 49 5.44 -3.21 4.36
N VAL A 50 6.63 -3.49 4.87
CA VAL A 50 7.00 -4.81 5.40
C VAL A 50 7.59 -4.61 6.79
N LEU A 51 7.08 -5.38 7.76
CA LEU A 51 7.60 -5.44 9.13
C LEU A 51 7.85 -6.89 9.49
N ASP A 52 9.11 -7.23 9.81
CA ASP A 52 9.51 -8.61 10.12
C ASP A 52 9.02 -9.60 9.06
N ASN A 53 9.21 -9.24 7.79
CA ASN A 53 8.75 -9.99 6.62
C ASN A 53 7.22 -10.10 6.49
N THR A 54 6.45 -9.41 7.30
CA THR A 54 4.99 -9.34 7.18
C THR A 54 4.60 -8.12 6.37
N ALA A 55 3.91 -8.32 5.24
CA ALA A 55 3.35 -7.22 4.48
C ALA A 55 2.19 -6.57 5.24
N LEU A 56 2.15 -5.25 5.23
CA LEU A 56 1.08 -4.49 5.87
C LEU A 56 0.77 -3.22 5.11
N ILE A 57 -0.41 -2.67 5.37
CA ILE A 57 -0.84 -1.38 4.86
C ILE A 57 -1.14 -0.45 6.02
N GLU A 58 -0.93 0.83 5.80
CA GLU A 58 -1.38 1.87 6.71
C GLU A 58 -1.93 3.04 5.89
N GLY A 59 -3.11 3.51 6.25
CA GLY A 59 -3.72 4.69 5.66
C GLY A 59 -4.13 5.64 6.77
N ARG A 60 -3.70 6.90 6.67
CA ARG A 60 -4.04 7.97 7.60
C ARG A 60 -4.50 9.19 6.82
N GLY A 61 -5.71 9.64 7.14
CA GLY A 61 -6.28 10.85 6.56
C GLY A 61 -5.91 12.11 7.33
N ALA A 62 -6.71 13.16 7.12
CA ALA A 62 -6.54 14.42 7.81
C ALA A 62 -6.51 14.22 9.32
N ASN A 63 -5.63 14.94 10.02
CA ASN A 63 -5.42 14.85 11.46
C ASN A 63 -4.98 13.46 11.96
N GLY A 64 -4.41 12.63 11.08
CA GLY A 64 -3.90 11.32 11.44
C GLY A 64 -4.97 10.25 11.64
N GLU A 65 -6.19 10.47 11.17
CA GLU A 65 -7.28 9.47 11.23
C GLU A 65 -6.85 8.16 10.58
N GLN A 66 -6.95 7.04 11.31
CA GLN A 66 -6.57 5.73 10.81
C GLN A 66 -7.69 5.12 9.98
N PHE A 67 -7.41 4.81 8.70
CA PHE A 67 -8.38 4.26 7.77
C PHE A 67 -8.56 2.75 7.90
N TYR A 68 -7.46 2.00 8.08
CA TYR A 68 -7.46 0.54 8.04
C TYR A 68 -6.89 -0.05 9.32
N ASP A 69 -7.25 -1.31 9.57
CA ASP A 69 -6.59 -2.08 10.60
C ASP A 69 -5.15 -2.38 10.18
N LYS A 70 -4.23 -2.20 11.11
CA LYS A 70 -2.82 -2.47 10.87
C LYS A 70 -2.51 -3.88 11.37
N TYR A 71 -2.19 -4.76 10.44
CA TYR A 71 -1.92 -6.16 10.75
C TYR A 71 -0.42 -6.44 10.75
N THR A 72 0.10 -6.89 11.89
CA THR A 72 1.49 -7.29 12.04
C THR A 72 1.66 -8.80 12.20
N ASP A 73 0.56 -9.51 12.35
CA ASP A 73 0.49 -10.95 12.61
C ASP A 73 -0.04 -11.76 11.42
N ALA A 74 -0.05 -11.18 10.24
CA ALA A 74 -0.51 -11.85 9.03
C ALA A 74 0.31 -13.14 8.78
N PRO A 75 -0.34 -14.24 8.39
CA PRO A 75 0.33 -15.53 8.26
C PRO A 75 1.27 -15.62 7.06
N LEU A 76 1.03 -14.81 6.02
CA LEU A 76 1.80 -14.86 4.79
C LEU A 76 2.98 -13.89 4.85
N LYS A 77 4.16 -14.40 4.50
CA LYS A 77 5.41 -13.64 4.62
C LYS A 77 6.02 -13.34 3.26
N VAL A 78 6.63 -12.17 3.18
CA VAL A 78 7.57 -11.81 2.13
C VAL A 78 8.85 -12.63 2.31
N ARG A 79 9.41 -13.11 1.21
CA ARG A 79 10.63 -13.93 1.20
C ARG A 79 11.85 -13.03 0.94
N PRO A 80 12.75 -12.85 1.92
CA PRO A 80 13.95 -12.02 1.73
C PRO A 80 14.83 -12.53 0.58
N GLY A 81 15.44 -11.60 -0.14
CA GLY A 81 16.36 -11.94 -1.24
C GLY A 81 15.70 -12.59 -2.45
N GLN A 82 14.38 -12.64 -2.52
CA GLN A 82 13.62 -13.25 -3.61
C GLN A 82 12.62 -12.28 -4.18
N TRP A 83 12.15 -12.54 -5.40
CA TRP A 83 11.03 -11.80 -5.99
C TRP A 83 9.73 -12.15 -5.27
N ASN A 84 8.99 -11.11 -4.92
CA ASN A 84 7.68 -11.19 -4.29
C ASN A 84 6.72 -10.24 -4.99
N SER A 85 5.42 -10.48 -4.81
CA SER A 85 4.39 -9.48 -5.10
C SER A 85 3.58 -9.15 -3.85
N VAL A 86 3.20 -7.88 -3.72
CA VAL A 86 2.21 -7.41 -2.75
C VAL A 86 1.16 -6.62 -3.52
N THR A 87 -0.10 -6.91 -3.25
CA THR A 87 -1.23 -6.29 -3.92
C THR A 87 -2.22 -5.77 -2.89
N PHE A 88 -2.62 -4.52 -3.05
CA PHE A 88 -3.66 -3.87 -2.24
C PHE A 88 -4.84 -3.58 -3.14
N THR A 89 -6.06 -3.92 -2.68
CA THR A 89 -7.29 -3.53 -3.36
C THR A 89 -8.17 -2.71 -2.43
N VAL A 90 -8.86 -1.71 -2.97
CA VAL A 90 -9.81 -0.88 -2.23
C VAL A 90 -11.13 -0.80 -3.00
N GLU A 91 -12.22 -1.02 -2.28
CA GLU A 91 -13.58 -0.91 -2.77
C GLU A 91 -14.33 0.13 -1.95
N GLN A 92 -15.01 1.03 -2.66
CA GLN A 92 -15.81 2.06 -2.03
C GLN A 92 -17.09 1.48 -1.40
N PRO A 93 -17.72 2.20 -0.46
CA PRO A 93 -18.97 1.76 0.15
C PRO A 93 -20.07 1.47 -0.87
N THR A 94 -20.81 0.40 -0.64
CA THR A 94 -22.02 -0.01 -1.38
C THR A 94 -23.07 -0.46 -0.38
N ALA A 95 -24.27 -0.83 -0.87
CA ALA A 95 -25.32 -1.36 0.00
C ALA A 95 -24.87 -2.66 0.69
N GLU A 96 -24.11 -3.50 -0.01
CA GLU A 96 -23.56 -4.77 0.51
C GLU A 96 -22.32 -4.58 1.37
N LEU A 97 -21.60 -3.48 1.15
CA LEU A 97 -20.35 -3.13 1.85
C LEU A 97 -20.46 -1.70 2.40
N PRO A 98 -21.21 -1.47 3.48
CA PRO A 98 -21.56 -0.10 3.92
C PRO A 98 -20.36 0.79 4.24
N HIS A 99 -19.20 0.22 4.59
CA HIS A 99 -17.97 0.95 4.89
C HIS A 99 -16.89 0.75 3.83
N GLY A 100 -17.18 -0.01 2.76
CA GLY A 100 -16.18 -0.42 1.79
C GLY A 100 -15.34 -1.59 2.29
N ARG A 101 -14.28 -1.89 1.55
CA ARG A 101 -13.40 -3.02 1.87
C ARG A 101 -12.01 -2.81 1.31
N VAL A 102 -10.99 -3.17 2.07
CA VAL A 102 -9.64 -3.29 1.58
C VAL A 102 -9.12 -4.71 1.78
N ARG A 103 -8.32 -5.18 0.82
CA ARG A 103 -7.68 -6.49 0.87
C ARG A 103 -6.20 -6.35 0.57
N LEU A 104 -5.40 -7.18 1.24
CA LEU A 104 -3.96 -7.26 1.03
C LEU A 104 -3.59 -8.69 0.65
N TYR A 105 -2.85 -8.83 -0.45
CA TYR A 105 -2.40 -10.12 -0.98
C TYR A 105 -0.89 -10.17 -0.97
N VAL A 106 -0.34 -11.32 -0.64
CA VAL A 106 1.09 -11.60 -0.70
C VAL A 106 1.30 -12.78 -1.64
N ASN A 107 2.10 -12.56 -2.69
CA ASN A 107 2.40 -13.58 -3.71
C ASN A 107 1.12 -14.21 -4.29
N GLY A 108 0.12 -13.37 -4.55
CA GLY A 108 -1.14 -13.76 -5.17
C GLY A 108 -2.18 -14.36 -4.22
N VAL A 109 -1.86 -14.52 -2.94
CA VAL A 109 -2.76 -15.14 -1.95
C VAL A 109 -3.27 -14.09 -0.97
N LEU A 110 -4.57 -14.14 -0.70
CA LEU A 110 -5.19 -13.20 0.25
C LEU A 110 -4.59 -13.39 1.65
N SER A 111 -4.02 -12.32 2.17
CA SER A 111 -3.41 -12.29 3.50
C SER A 111 -4.35 -11.67 4.54
N ARG A 112 -4.95 -10.53 4.23
CA ARG A 112 -5.85 -9.82 5.16
C ARG A 112 -6.96 -9.09 4.42
N THR A 113 -8.08 -8.95 5.11
CA THR A 113 -9.23 -8.13 4.69
C THR A 113 -9.60 -7.21 5.84
N SER A 114 -9.86 -5.94 5.54
CA SER A 114 -10.47 -4.99 6.48
C SER A 114 -11.76 -4.45 5.89
N LEU A 115 -12.81 -4.44 6.69
CA LEU A 115 -14.12 -3.87 6.35
C LEU A 115 -14.35 -2.52 7.05
N LYS A 116 -13.27 -1.93 7.57
CA LYS A 116 -13.35 -0.70 8.37
C LYS A 116 -13.56 0.53 7.50
N SER A 117 -12.92 0.57 6.34
CA SER A 117 -12.98 1.75 5.47
C SER A 117 -12.58 1.41 4.03
N GLY A 118 -13.26 2.06 3.07
CA GLY A 118 -12.85 2.13 1.67
C GLY A 118 -12.12 3.44 1.34
N ASN A 119 -11.63 4.17 2.33
CA ASN A 119 -10.90 5.41 2.10
C ASN A 119 -9.56 5.13 1.43
N PHE A 120 -9.12 6.06 0.60
CA PHE A 120 -7.88 5.92 -0.15
C PHE A 120 -7.26 7.31 -0.37
N ILE A 121 -6.37 7.43 -1.32
CA ILE A 121 -5.59 8.66 -1.58
C ILE A 121 -6.50 9.88 -1.79
N LYS A 122 -7.69 9.71 -2.40
CA LYS A 122 -8.69 10.77 -2.55
C LYS A 122 -9.12 11.40 -1.21
N ASP A 123 -8.98 10.67 -0.12
CA ASP A 123 -9.38 11.09 1.24
C ASP A 123 -8.20 11.62 2.05
N MET A 124 -7.10 11.92 1.40
CA MET A 124 -5.86 12.47 1.99
C MET A 124 -5.57 13.83 1.35
N PRO A 125 -6.16 14.93 1.88
CA PRO A 125 -6.16 16.22 1.17
C PRO A 125 -4.79 16.86 0.98
N ASP A 126 -3.86 16.62 1.90
CA ASP A 126 -2.56 17.30 1.91
C ASP A 126 -1.40 16.46 1.35
N VAL A 127 -1.66 15.27 0.83
CA VAL A 127 -0.57 14.47 0.24
C VAL A 127 -0.08 15.12 -1.05
N ASN A 128 1.23 15.18 -1.19
CA ASN A 128 1.89 15.81 -2.34
C ASN A 128 3.17 15.09 -2.78
N GLN A 129 3.42 13.89 -2.23
CA GLN A 129 4.58 13.06 -2.56
C GLN A 129 4.14 11.64 -2.83
N ALA A 130 4.78 10.98 -3.81
CA ALA A 130 4.60 9.55 -4.05
C ALA A 130 5.97 8.93 -4.35
N GLN A 131 6.31 7.81 -3.67
CA GLN A 131 7.65 7.23 -3.72
C GLN A 131 7.63 5.70 -3.63
N LEU A 132 8.70 5.10 -4.13
CA LEU A 132 9.05 3.68 -3.93
C LEU A 132 10.21 3.57 -2.95
N GLY A 133 10.14 2.58 -2.06
CA GLY A 133 11.25 2.23 -1.17
C GLY A 133 11.55 3.21 -0.05
N ALA A 134 10.71 4.23 0.14
CA ALA A 134 10.84 5.21 1.22
C ALA A 134 9.55 6.01 1.36
N THR A 135 9.40 6.74 2.45
CA THR A 135 8.28 7.65 2.68
C THR A 135 8.80 9.01 3.14
N LYS A 136 8.24 10.07 2.58
CA LYS A 136 8.42 11.42 3.14
C LYS A 136 7.32 11.69 4.17
N ARG A 137 7.73 11.84 5.43
CA ARG A 137 6.84 12.22 6.54
C ARG A 137 7.22 13.62 7.00
N GLY A 138 6.40 14.60 6.64
CA GLY A 138 6.81 15.97 6.83
C GLY A 138 8.09 16.24 6.03
N ASN A 139 9.08 16.84 6.66
CA ASN A 139 10.37 17.15 6.01
C ASN A 139 11.42 16.04 6.09
N LYS A 140 11.03 14.83 6.53
CA LYS A 140 11.97 13.71 6.73
C LYS A 140 11.69 12.58 5.75
N THR A 141 12.75 11.94 5.26
CA THR A 141 12.67 10.67 4.53
C THR A 141 12.89 9.54 5.53
N VAL A 142 11.94 8.62 5.62
CA VAL A 142 11.93 7.52 6.59
C VAL A 142 11.66 6.20 5.89
N TRP A 143 11.91 5.09 6.59
CA TRP A 143 11.58 3.73 6.20
C TRP A 143 12.19 3.31 4.86
N ALA A 144 13.37 3.86 4.58
CA ALA A 144 14.11 3.56 3.36
C ALA A 144 14.71 2.15 3.39
N SER A 145 14.80 1.54 2.23
CA SER A 145 15.46 0.25 2.03
C SER A 145 15.96 0.14 0.60
N ASN A 146 17.02 -0.66 0.43
CA ASN A 146 17.47 -1.08 -0.89
C ASN A 146 16.60 -2.27 -1.34
N LEU A 147 15.85 -2.06 -2.40
CA LEU A 147 15.08 -3.13 -3.02
C LEU A 147 15.08 -2.95 -4.53
N GLN A 148 14.91 -4.05 -5.25
CA GLN A 148 14.72 -4.03 -6.68
C GLN A 148 13.22 -4.05 -6.97
N VAL A 149 12.78 -3.24 -7.91
CA VAL A 149 11.38 -3.19 -8.35
C VAL A 149 11.37 -3.48 -9.85
N ARG A 150 10.55 -4.43 -10.26
CA ARG A 150 10.38 -4.70 -11.70
C ARG A 150 9.01 -4.35 -12.22
N ASN A 151 8.03 -4.13 -11.32
CA ASN A 151 6.69 -3.75 -11.72
C ASN A 151 6.00 -3.00 -10.58
N LEU A 152 5.36 -1.88 -10.93
CA LEU A 152 4.36 -1.20 -10.12
C LEU A 152 3.21 -0.86 -11.05
N THR A 153 2.05 -1.44 -10.82
CA THR A 153 0.85 -1.20 -11.62
C THR A 153 -0.29 -0.74 -10.71
N VAL A 154 -0.97 0.32 -11.12
CA VAL A 154 -2.16 0.83 -10.44
C VAL A 154 -3.34 0.68 -11.40
N TYR A 155 -4.40 0.03 -10.92
CA TYR A 155 -5.64 -0.17 -11.68
C TYR A 155 -6.72 0.74 -11.11
N ASP A 156 -7.62 1.22 -11.96
CA ASP A 156 -8.77 2.05 -11.56
C ASP A 156 -10.00 1.20 -11.15
N ARG A 157 -9.78 -0.04 -10.78
CA ARG A 157 -10.78 -0.98 -10.26
C ARG A 157 -10.15 -1.91 -9.24
N ALA A 158 -10.97 -2.49 -8.37
CA ALA A 158 -10.52 -3.52 -7.45
C ALA A 158 -10.48 -4.86 -8.17
N LEU A 159 -9.31 -5.44 -8.32
CA LEU A 159 -9.16 -6.79 -8.88
C LEU A 159 -9.80 -7.82 -7.95
N SER A 160 -10.40 -8.86 -8.53
CA SER A 160 -10.90 -10.00 -7.77
C SER A 160 -9.74 -10.86 -7.25
N PRO A 161 -9.97 -11.72 -6.25
CA PRO A 161 -8.94 -12.66 -5.79
C PRO A 161 -8.34 -13.51 -6.91
N ASP A 162 -9.15 -14.00 -7.84
CA ASP A 162 -8.69 -14.80 -8.98
C ASP A 162 -7.82 -13.97 -9.93
N GLU A 163 -8.19 -12.72 -10.18
CA GLU A 163 -7.39 -11.81 -11.01
C GLU A 163 -6.04 -11.53 -10.36
N VAL A 164 -6.01 -11.30 -9.04
CA VAL A 164 -4.75 -11.07 -8.31
C VAL A 164 -3.85 -12.30 -8.39
N GLN A 165 -4.40 -13.49 -8.20
CA GLN A 165 -3.64 -14.74 -8.31
C GLN A 165 -3.00 -14.88 -9.71
N THR A 166 -3.77 -14.62 -10.76
CA THR A 166 -3.28 -14.70 -12.14
C THR A 166 -2.17 -13.69 -12.41
N ARG A 167 -2.32 -12.44 -11.93
CA ARG A 167 -1.32 -11.38 -12.12
C ARG A 167 -0.01 -11.63 -11.37
N SER A 168 -0.03 -12.47 -10.34
CA SER A 168 1.12 -12.73 -9.48
C SER A 168 1.95 -13.95 -9.90
N GLN A 169 1.57 -14.59 -11.00
CA GLN A 169 2.29 -15.74 -11.56
C GLN A 169 3.43 -15.34 -12.49
#